data_be278e0f3610e9924bfc3a18e35eff8c
#
_entry.id   be278e0f3610e9924bfc3a18e35eff8c
#
_cell.length_a   1.000
_cell.length_b   1.000
_cell.length_c   1.000
_cell.angle_alpha   90.00
_cell.angle_beta   90.00
_cell.angle_gamma   90.00
#
_symmetry.space_group_name_H-M   'P 1'
#
loop_
_entity.id
_entity.type
_entity.pdbx_description
1 polymer ?
#
loop_
_entity_poly.entity_id
_entity_poly.type
_entity_poly.pdbx_seq_one_letter_code
_entity_poly.pdbx_strand_id
1 'polypeptide(L)' 'MTIKAKFIGKTSMGFQTNAIYNLTTKIIENHIYVYDTNGFGWCPYDSLESLLRNWKFI' A
#
# COMPACT_ATOMS: atom_id res chain seq x y z
N MET A 1 -10.40 -5.82 -4.95
CA MET A 1 -10.59 -6.30 -3.58
C MET A 1 -9.99 -5.29 -2.61
N THR A 2 -10.69 -4.98 -1.55
CA THR A 2 -10.23 -4.01 -0.56
C THR A 2 -9.58 -4.72 0.61
N ILE A 3 -8.40 -4.25 1.01
CA ILE A 3 -7.63 -4.83 2.09
C ILE A 3 -7.38 -3.75 3.13
N LYS A 4 -7.55 -4.09 4.40
CA LYS A 4 -7.22 -3.17 5.48
C LYS A 4 -5.79 -3.42 5.93
N ALA A 5 -4.98 -2.36 5.97
CA ALA A 5 -3.57 -2.48 6.30
C ALA A 5 -3.05 -1.24 7.01
N LYS A 6 -2.03 -1.45 7.84
CA LYS A 6 -1.34 -0.38 8.54
C LYS A 6 -0.05 -0.06 7.79
N PHE A 7 0.18 1.23 7.51
CA PHE A 7 1.43 1.66 6.89
C PHE A 7 2.54 1.70 7.94
N ILE A 8 3.58 0.90 7.72
CA ILE A 8 4.71 0.81 8.65
C ILE A 8 6.01 1.39 8.09
N GLY A 9 5.96 1.90 6.85
CA GLY A 9 7.10 2.58 6.24
C GLY A 9 7.22 4.03 6.68
N LYS A 10 8.15 4.75 6.09
CA LYS A 10 8.30 6.19 6.34
C LYS A 10 7.17 6.95 5.64
N THR A 11 6.65 7.96 6.31
CA THR A 11 5.60 8.82 5.74
C THR A 11 6.02 9.34 4.36
N SER A 12 5.26 8.97 3.34
CA SER A 12 5.53 9.35 1.95
C SER A 12 4.35 8.96 1.06
N MET A 13 4.29 9.52 -0.14
CA MET A 13 3.32 9.16 -1.18
C MET A 13 1.87 9.25 -0.72
N GLY A 14 1.57 10.14 0.21
CA GLY A 14 0.22 10.29 0.75
C GLY A 14 -0.12 9.36 1.90
N PHE A 15 0.81 8.51 2.33
CA PHE A 15 0.62 7.60 3.46
C PHE A 15 1.43 8.04 4.67
N GLN A 16 0.82 7.96 5.85
CA GLN A 16 1.46 8.32 7.11
C GLN A 16 1.81 7.07 7.90
N THR A 17 2.98 7.06 8.52
CA THR A 17 3.44 5.94 9.35
C THR A 17 2.44 5.67 10.48
N ASN A 18 2.13 4.40 10.70
CA ASN A 18 1.21 3.91 11.74
C ASN A 18 -0.27 4.22 11.48
N ALA A 19 -0.61 4.84 10.36
CA ALA A 19 -2.01 5.03 10.00
C ALA A 19 -2.56 3.77 9.30
N ILE A 20 -3.86 3.55 9.44
CA ILE A 20 -4.55 2.41 8.85
C ILE A 20 -5.35 2.89 7.64
N TYR A 21 -5.24 2.16 6.54
CA TYR A 21 -5.89 2.49 5.29
C TYR A 21 -6.65 1.30 4.73
N ASN A 22 -7.70 1.59 3.98
CA ASN A 22 -8.36 0.60 3.14
C ASN A 22 -7.73 0.70 1.76
N LEU A 23 -7.15 -0.40 1.30
CA LEU A 23 -6.35 -0.42 0.08
C LEU A 23 -6.99 -1.28 -1.00
N THR A 24 -6.81 -0.86 -2.24
CA THR A 24 -7.06 -1.67 -3.42
C THR A 24 -5.72 -2.00 -4.05
N THR A 25 -5.52 -3.25 -4.45
CA THR A 25 -4.27 -3.67 -5.10
C THR A 25 -4.54 -4.05 -6.55
N LYS A 26 -3.58 -3.75 -7.42
CA LYS A 26 -3.58 -4.15 -8.82
C LYS A 26 -2.20 -4.63 -9.22
N ILE A 27 -2.14 -5.64 -10.08
CA ILE A 27 -0.87 -6.12 -10.64
C ILE A 27 -0.82 -5.67 -12.10
N ILE A 28 0.17 -4.84 -12.43
CA ILE A 28 0.35 -4.30 -13.77
C ILE A 28 1.83 -4.48 -14.14
N GLU A 29 2.10 -5.19 -15.25
CA GLU A 29 3.46 -5.38 -15.77
C GLU A 29 4.47 -5.86 -14.70
N ASN A 30 4.07 -6.86 -13.93
CA ASN A 30 4.89 -7.45 -12.86
C ASN A 30 5.13 -6.52 -11.66
N HIS A 31 4.41 -5.40 -11.58
CA HIS A 31 4.43 -4.53 -10.42
C HIS A 31 3.12 -4.62 -9.66
N ILE A 32 3.19 -4.54 -8.35
CA ILE A 32 2.02 -4.51 -7.48
C ILE A 32 1.75 -3.05 -7.12
N TYR A 33 0.61 -2.53 -7.55
CA TYR A 33 0.19 -1.18 -7.22
C TYR A 33 -0.79 -1.21 -6.07
N VAL A 34 -0.55 -0.39 -5.08
CA VAL A 34 -1.40 -0.23 -3.91
C VAL A 34 -2.03 1.15 -3.97
N TYR A 35 -3.36 1.21 -3.88
CA TYR A 35 -4.10 2.46 -3.90
C TYR A 35 -4.91 2.61 -2.63
N ASP A 36 -4.90 3.82 -2.06
CA ASP A 36 -5.87 4.19 -1.04
C ASP A 36 -7.25 4.27 -1.71
N THR A 37 -8.26 3.66 -1.10
CA THR A 37 -9.62 3.68 -1.64
C THR A 37 -10.19 5.09 -1.72
N ASN A 38 -9.65 6.03 -0.96
CA ASN A 38 -10.02 7.45 -1.06
C ASN A 38 -9.33 8.18 -2.22
N GLY A 39 -8.43 7.50 -2.93
CA GLY A 39 -7.81 8.04 -4.13
C GLY A 39 -6.67 9.02 -3.92
N PHE A 40 -6.21 9.20 -2.70
CA PHE A 40 -5.18 10.20 -2.41
C PHE A 40 -3.76 9.69 -2.39
N GLY A 41 -3.55 8.38 -2.38
CA GLY A 41 -2.21 7.83 -2.35
C GLY A 41 -2.11 6.56 -3.17
N TRP A 42 -0.95 6.34 -3.76
CA TRP A 42 -0.65 5.11 -4.46
C TRP A 42 0.84 4.84 -4.39
N CYS A 43 1.21 3.58 -4.47
CA CYS A 43 2.61 3.20 -4.39
C CYS A 43 2.86 1.93 -5.20
N PRO A 44 3.83 1.94 -6.12
CA PRO A 44 4.21 0.73 -6.85
C PRO A 44 5.24 -0.07 -6.04
N TYR A 45 5.14 -1.40 -6.11
CA TYR A 45 6.09 -2.31 -5.49
C TYR A 45 6.56 -3.35 -6.51
N ASP A 46 7.84 -3.69 -6.46
CA ASP A 46 8.44 -4.66 -7.38
C ASP A 46 8.04 -6.09 -7.04
N SER A 47 7.71 -6.34 -5.78
CA SER A 47 7.39 -7.68 -5.30
C SER A 47 6.53 -7.62 -4.05
N LEU A 48 5.95 -8.75 -3.68
CA LEU A 48 5.20 -8.87 -2.44
C LEU A 48 6.10 -8.60 -1.23
N GLU A 49 7.34 -9.04 -1.27
CA GLU A 49 8.30 -8.79 -0.20
C GLU A 49 8.53 -7.29 0.03
N SER A 50 8.70 -6.52 -1.03
CA SER A 50 8.84 -5.07 -0.94
C SER A 50 7.58 -4.43 -0.34
N LEU A 51 6.40 -4.89 -0.76
CA LEU A 51 5.14 -4.40 -0.23
C LEU A 51 5.04 -4.64 1.27
N LEU A 52 5.41 -5.83 1.73
CA LEU A 52 5.31 -6.20 3.14
C LEU A 52 6.31 -5.48 4.04
N ARG A 53 7.32 -4.84 3.48
CA ARG A 53 8.22 -3.98 4.24
C ARG A 53 7.53 -2.68 4.69
N ASN A 54 6.52 -2.25 3.96
CA ASN A 54 5.83 -0.99 4.22
C ASN A 54 4.42 -1.17 4.77
N TRP A 55 3.86 -2.37 4.65
CA TRP A 55 2.46 -2.62 5.00
C TRP A 55 2.32 -3.84 5.88
N LYS A 56 1.52 -3.69 6.94
CA LYS A 56 1.13 -4.81 7.78
C LYS A 56 -0.38 -5.01 7.63
N PHE A 57 -0.78 -6.14 7.11
CA PHE A 57 -2.20 -6.45 6.93
C PHE A 57 -2.85 -6.76 8.29
N ILE A 58 -4.07 -6.31 8.42
CA ILE A 58 -4.85 -6.44 9.66
C ILE A 58 -5.97 -7.44 9.47
#